data_2da44bd381e2e3b6c376c288ad07d45d
#
_entry.id   2da44bd381e2e3b6c376c288ad07d45d
#
_cell.length_a   1.000
_cell.length_b   1.000
_cell.length_c   1.000
_cell.angle_alpha   90.00
_cell.angle_beta   90.00
_cell.angle_gamma   90.00
#
_symmetry.space_group_name_H-M   'P 1'
#
loop_
_entity.id
_entity.type
_entity.pdbx_description
1 polymer ?
#
loop_
_entity_poly.entity_id
_entity_poly.type
_entity_poly.pdbx_seq_one_letter_code
_entity_poly.pdbx_strand_id
1 'polypeptide(L)'
;GLVGSEMCIRDRVKAAGCATVTKAERKEKTEDTPLLYDLTTLQKEANAKHGFTAEQTLETAQKLYEKKLITYPRTGSRYIPEDVYAEIPKLLAFIGTQPEWKDKVRAKATPTRRSVDDGKVTDHHALLVTGEKPLFLSKEDDIIYHMIAGRMVEAFSEKCVKDVTAVTAECAGVEFTVKGSVIRQAGWRAVY
;
A
#
# COMPACT_ATOMS: atom_id res chain seq x y z
N GLY A 1 34.11 24.11 5.24
CA GLY A 1 34.87 23.12 4.76
C GLY A 1 34.69 21.70 5.25
N LEU A 2 33.78 20.96 4.65
CA LEU A 2 33.60 19.51 4.86
C LEU A 2 34.63 18.63 4.13
N VAL A 3 35.60 19.23 3.44
CA VAL A 3 36.46 18.55 2.46
C VAL A 3 37.61 17.75 3.08
N GLY A 4 38.08 18.11 4.27
CA GLY A 4 39.29 17.50 4.83
C GLY A 4 39.05 16.15 5.54
N SER A 5 38.00 16.02 6.34
CA SER A 5 37.75 14.79 7.13
C SER A 5 37.16 13.66 6.30
N GLU A 6 36.29 13.95 5.34
CA GLU A 6 35.70 12.95 4.44
C GLU A 6 36.73 12.37 3.47
N MET A 7 37.62 13.20 2.93
CA MET A 7 38.75 12.73 2.12
C MET A 7 39.68 11.82 2.92
N CYS A 8 39.98 12.17 4.17
CA CYS A 8 40.84 11.37 5.03
C CYS A 8 40.21 10.00 5.35
N ILE A 9 38.92 9.93 5.63
CA ILE A 9 38.17 8.67 5.86
C ILE A 9 38.19 7.81 4.60
N ARG A 10 37.85 8.39 3.45
CA ARG A 10 37.83 7.70 2.16
C ARG A 10 39.20 7.11 1.79
N ASP A 11 40.25 7.89 1.99
CA ASP A 11 41.61 7.46 1.64
C ASP A 11 42.10 6.33 2.55
N ARG A 12 41.82 6.41 3.85
CA ARG A 12 42.12 5.32 4.81
C ARG A 12 41.39 4.03 4.44
N VAL A 13 40.10 4.11 4.12
CA VAL A 13 39.28 2.96 3.74
C VAL A 13 39.78 2.34 2.44
N LYS A 14 40.12 3.17 1.44
CA LYS A 14 40.71 2.67 0.18
C LYS A 14 42.07 2.02 0.38
N ALA A 15 42.92 2.59 1.22
CA ALA A 15 44.24 2.04 1.51
C ALA A 15 44.15 0.69 2.26
N ALA A 16 43.18 0.50 3.13
CA ALA A 16 42.97 -0.75 3.86
C ALA A 16 42.55 -1.91 2.95
N GLY A 17 41.79 -1.64 1.87
CA GLY A 17 41.41 -2.60 0.85
C GLY A 17 40.49 -3.75 1.33
N CYS A 18 40.15 -3.79 2.61
CA CYS A 18 39.27 -4.80 3.22
C CYS A 18 38.42 -4.21 4.34
N ALA A 19 37.29 -4.80 4.59
CA ALA A 19 36.44 -4.50 5.75
C ALA A 19 36.12 -5.79 6.49
N THR A 20 36.07 -5.71 7.80
CA THR A 20 35.71 -6.83 8.68
C THR A 20 34.28 -6.67 9.16
N VAL A 21 33.46 -7.68 8.92
CA VAL A 21 32.09 -7.71 9.45
C VAL A 21 32.16 -7.94 10.96
N THR A 22 31.70 -6.98 11.75
CA THR A 22 31.68 -7.04 13.22
C THR A 22 30.34 -7.50 13.75
N LYS A 23 29.25 -7.25 13.03
CA LYS A 23 27.89 -7.65 13.42
C LYS A 23 27.04 -7.91 12.18
N ALA A 24 26.28 -8.99 12.21
CA ALA A 24 25.25 -9.27 11.22
C ALA A 24 23.97 -9.71 11.96
N GLU A 25 22.90 -9.00 11.76
CA GLU A 25 21.59 -9.33 12.32
C GLU A 25 20.57 -9.50 11.19
N ARG A 26 19.79 -10.57 11.29
CA ARG A 26 18.64 -10.83 10.42
C ARG A 26 17.40 -10.86 11.27
N LYS A 27 16.41 -10.05 10.89
CA LYS A 27 15.10 -10.00 11.56
C LYS A 27 13.99 -10.16 10.52
N GLU A 28 13.00 -10.97 10.87
CA GLU A 28 11.76 -11.00 10.13
C GLU A 28 10.94 -9.75 10.48
N LYS A 29 10.51 -9.04 9.47
CA LYS A 29 9.64 -7.87 9.59
C LYS A 29 8.36 -8.10 8.81
N THR A 30 7.24 -7.91 9.49
CA THR A 30 5.92 -7.99 8.89
C THR A 30 5.37 -6.60 8.66
N GLU A 31 4.88 -6.33 7.44
CA GLU A 31 4.16 -5.12 7.11
C GLU A 31 2.67 -5.43 6.99
N ASP A 32 1.88 -4.73 7.79
CA ASP A 32 0.43 -4.84 7.75
C ASP A 32 -0.13 -4.32 6.42
N THR A 33 -1.29 -4.84 6.04
CA THR A 33 -2.06 -4.33 4.90
C THR A 33 -2.46 -2.87 5.12
N PRO A 34 -2.54 -2.05 4.07
CA PRO A 34 -3.08 -0.70 4.21
C PRO A 34 -4.56 -0.75 4.62
N LEU A 35 -5.03 0.28 5.28
CA LEU A 35 -6.45 0.48 5.51
C LEU A 35 -7.14 0.93 4.20
N LEU A 36 -8.45 0.75 4.14
CA LEU A 36 -9.29 1.27 3.06
C LEU A 36 -9.15 2.79 2.92
N TYR A 37 -9.65 3.34 1.84
CA TYR A 37 -9.67 4.79 1.64
C TYR A 37 -10.83 5.46 2.39
N ASP A 38 -10.52 6.58 3.03
CA ASP A 38 -11.42 7.70 3.19
C ASP A 38 -11.19 8.72 2.05
N LEU A 39 -11.96 9.79 1.99
CA LEU A 39 -11.79 10.81 0.96
C LEU A 39 -10.40 11.45 1.02
N THR A 40 -9.94 11.82 2.21
CA THR A 40 -8.65 12.53 2.39
C THR A 40 -7.48 11.68 1.92
N THR A 41 -7.44 10.40 2.27
CA THR A 41 -6.36 9.49 1.84
C THR A 41 -6.41 9.26 0.35
N LEU A 42 -7.60 9.09 -0.23
CA LEU A 42 -7.77 8.98 -1.68
C LEU A 42 -7.24 10.23 -2.40
N GLN A 43 -7.60 11.43 -1.93
CA GLN A 43 -7.12 12.69 -2.51
C GLN A 43 -5.59 12.82 -2.44
N LYS A 44 -4.98 12.48 -1.31
CA LYS A 44 -3.52 12.52 -1.13
C LYS A 44 -2.80 11.58 -2.10
N GLU A 45 -3.26 10.35 -2.21
CA GLU A 45 -2.63 9.37 -3.08
C GLU A 45 -2.90 9.63 -4.57
N ALA A 46 -4.10 10.10 -4.94
CA ALA A 46 -4.41 10.51 -6.31
C ALA A 46 -3.53 11.68 -6.76
N ASN A 47 -3.27 12.63 -5.87
CA ASN A 47 -2.32 13.70 -6.13
C ASN A 47 -0.88 13.18 -6.32
N ALA A 48 -0.41 12.36 -5.39
CA ALA A 48 0.97 11.85 -5.42
C ALA A 48 1.25 10.95 -6.63
N LYS A 49 0.28 10.11 -7.04
CA LYS A 49 0.47 9.11 -8.11
C LYS A 49 0.07 9.63 -9.50
N HIS A 50 -0.93 10.49 -9.57
CA HIS A 50 -1.56 10.91 -10.84
C HIS A 50 -1.66 12.42 -11.03
N GLY A 51 -1.22 13.22 -10.06
CA GLY A 51 -1.28 14.69 -10.13
C GLY A 51 -2.68 15.28 -10.01
N PHE A 52 -3.65 14.51 -9.53
CA PHE A 52 -5.03 15.01 -9.34
C PHE A 52 -5.07 16.04 -8.21
N THR A 53 -5.83 17.12 -8.42
CA THR A 53 -6.19 18.02 -7.31
C THR A 53 -7.18 17.34 -6.37
N ALA A 54 -7.30 17.86 -5.16
CA ALA A 54 -8.30 17.37 -4.20
C ALA A 54 -9.72 17.52 -4.74
N GLU A 55 -10.01 18.66 -5.39
CA GLU A 55 -11.30 18.93 -6.01
C GLU A 55 -11.59 17.95 -7.16
N GLN A 56 -10.66 17.77 -8.08
CA GLN A 56 -10.78 16.84 -9.20
C GLN A 56 -11.04 15.40 -8.71
N THR A 57 -10.35 14.97 -7.66
CA THR A 57 -10.55 13.64 -7.05
C THR A 57 -11.96 13.51 -6.48
N LEU A 58 -12.44 14.52 -5.76
CA LEU A 58 -13.79 14.51 -5.20
C LEU A 58 -14.85 14.51 -6.29
N GLU A 59 -14.74 15.36 -7.30
CA GLU A 59 -15.69 15.42 -8.43
C GLU A 59 -15.76 14.10 -9.17
N THR A 60 -14.62 13.49 -9.44
CA THR A 60 -14.53 12.19 -10.10
C THR A 60 -15.17 11.09 -9.25
N ALA A 61 -14.87 11.06 -7.95
CA ALA A 61 -15.48 10.10 -7.03
C ALA A 61 -17.01 10.31 -6.93
N GLN A 62 -17.47 11.56 -6.93
CA GLN A 62 -18.90 11.87 -6.94
C GLN A 62 -19.60 11.35 -8.20
N LYS A 63 -19.00 11.49 -9.37
CA LYS A 63 -19.52 10.91 -10.62
C LYS A 63 -19.60 9.39 -10.56
N LEU A 64 -18.57 8.73 -10.02
CA LEU A 64 -18.57 7.27 -9.85
C LEU A 64 -19.68 6.81 -8.89
N TYR A 65 -19.92 7.56 -7.83
CA TYR A 65 -21.02 7.30 -6.92
C TYR A 65 -22.39 7.45 -7.59
N GLU A 66 -22.61 8.51 -8.36
CA GLU A 66 -23.84 8.73 -9.11
C GLU A 66 -24.11 7.63 -10.16
N LYS A 67 -23.04 7.07 -10.74
CA LYS A 67 -23.09 5.87 -11.58
C LYS A 67 -23.28 4.56 -10.79
N LYS A 68 -23.38 4.63 -9.46
CA LYS A 68 -23.51 3.48 -8.55
C LYS A 68 -22.33 2.51 -8.58
N LEU A 69 -21.15 2.98 -8.97
CA LEU A 69 -19.95 2.16 -9.08
C LEU A 69 -19.12 2.09 -7.79
N ILE A 70 -19.25 3.10 -6.93
CA ILE A 70 -18.61 3.16 -5.62
C ILE A 70 -19.60 3.59 -4.54
N THR A 71 -19.23 3.38 -3.28
CA THR A 71 -19.98 3.88 -2.13
C THR A 71 -19.78 5.39 -1.95
N TYR A 72 -20.53 6.01 -1.04
CA TYR A 72 -20.54 7.45 -0.85
C TYR A 72 -19.14 8.04 -0.57
N PRO A 73 -18.64 8.99 -1.39
CA PRO A 73 -17.23 9.38 -1.34
C PRO A 73 -16.87 10.32 -0.20
N ARG A 74 -17.82 11.10 0.32
CA ARG A 74 -17.56 12.04 1.42
C ARG A 74 -17.56 11.32 2.77
N THR A 75 -16.59 10.47 2.99
CA THR A 75 -16.42 9.72 4.23
C THR A 75 -15.09 10.03 4.88
N GLY A 76 -15.09 10.14 6.21
CA GLY A 76 -13.89 10.26 7.04
C GLY A 76 -13.44 8.95 7.65
N SER A 77 -14.13 7.84 7.39
CA SER A 77 -13.77 6.54 7.92
C SER A 77 -12.96 5.70 6.92
N ARG A 78 -11.97 4.99 7.44
CA ARG A 78 -11.17 4.00 6.71
C ARG A 78 -11.56 2.57 7.07
N TYR A 79 -12.69 2.42 7.77
CA TYR A 79 -13.17 1.15 8.30
C TYR A 79 -14.55 0.82 7.76
N ILE A 80 -14.89 -0.47 7.83
CA ILE A 80 -16.20 -1.00 7.50
C ILE A 80 -16.79 -1.72 8.69
N PRO A 81 -18.12 -1.76 8.85
CA PRO A 81 -18.78 -2.55 9.87
C PRO A 81 -18.86 -4.03 9.52
N GLU A 82 -19.22 -4.87 10.47
CA GLU A 82 -19.29 -6.33 10.32
C GLU A 82 -20.25 -6.78 9.22
N ASP A 83 -21.38 -6.14 9.07
CA ASP A 83 -22.38 -6.46 8.04
C ASP A 83 -21.83 -6.21 6.64
N VAL A 84 -21.06 -5.13 6.44
CA VAL A 84 -20.37 -4.85 5.17
C VAL A 84 -19.23 -5.82 4.94
N TYR A 85 -18.52 -6.22 5.99
CA TYR A 85 -17.44 -7.22 5.87
C TYR A 85 -17.94 -8.55 5.30
N ALA A 86 -19.15 -8.95 5.65
CA ALA A 86 -19.77 -10.16 5.11
C ALA A 86 -19.92 -10.14 3.57
N GLU A 87 -20.03 -8.94 2.96
CA GLU A 87 -20.12 -8.76 1.50
C GLU A 87 -18.75 -8.72 0.80
N ILE A 88 -17.66 -8.52 1.54
CA ILE A 88 -16.32 -8.36 0.95
C ILE A 88 -15.88 -9.54 0.07
N PRO A 89 -16.07 -10.81 0.44
CA PRO A 89 -15.72 -11.92 -0.43
C PRO A 89 -16.38 -11.84 -1.81
N LYS A 90 -17.65 -11.45 -1.86
CA LYS A 90 -18.42 -11.27 -3.10
C LYS A 90 -17.87 -10.11 -3.93
N LEU A 91 -17.56 -8.99 -3.30
CA LEU A 91 -16.98 -7.82 -3.99
C LEU A 91 -15.58 -8.11 -4.52
N LEU A 92 -14.74 -8.81 -3.78
CA LEU A 92 -13.42 -9.23 -4.25
C LEU A 92 -13.52 -10.20 -5.43
N ALA A 93 -14.44 -11.15 -5.37
CA ALA A 93 -14.71 -12.04 -6.50
C ALA A 93 -15.14 -11.26 -7.75
N PHE A 94 -16.00 -10.25 -7.59
CA PHE A 94 -16.41 -9.36 -8.67
C PHE A 94 -15.22 -8.59 -9.25
N ILE A 95 -14.36 -8.00 -8.40
CA ILE A 95 -13.13 -7.32 -8.85
C ILE A 95 -12.26 -8.30 -9.65
N GLY A 96 -12.11 -9.52 -9.19
CA GLY A 96 -11.33 -10.57 -9.84
C GLY A 96 -11.87 -11.02 -11.21
N THR A 97 -13.11 -10.68 -11.58
CA THR A 97 -13.65 -10.92 -12.93
C THR A 97 -13.10 -9.92 -13.96
N GLN A 98 -12.58 -8.79 -13.51
CA GLN A 98 -12.04 -7.76 -14.38
C GLN A 98 -10.61 -8.16 -14.83
N PRO A 99 -10.25 -7.99 -16.11
CA PRO A 99 -9.00 -8.50 -16.67
C PRO A 99 -7.74 -8.07 -15.89
N GLU A 100 -7.74 -6.85 -15.38
CA GLU A 100 -6.60 -6.25 -14.68
C GLU A 100 -6.36 -6.83 -13.29
N TRP A 101 -7.39 -7.41 -12.70
CA TRP A 101 -7.37 -7.92 -11.32
C TRP A 101 -7.38 -9.44 -11.24
N LYS A 102 -7.61 -10.13 -12.36
CA LYS A 102 -7.78 -11.59 -12.43
C LYS A 102 -6.67 -12.37 -11.71
N ASP A 103 -5.42 -11.96 -11.92
CA ASP A 103 -4.28 -12.65 -11.31
C ASP A 103 -3.87 -12.08 -9.94
N LYS A 104 -4.42 -10.94 -9.57
CA LYS A 104 -4.08 -10.20 -8.35
C LYS A 104 -5.02 -10.50 -7.20
N VAL A 105 -6.28 -10.75 -7.49
CA VAL A 105 -7.27 -11.23 -6.51
C VAL A 105 -7.05 -12.71 -6.30
N ARG A 106 -6.25 -13.05 -5.31
CA ARG A 106 -6.12 -14.44 -4.89
C ARG A 106 -7.36 -14.82 -4.11
N ALA A 107 -8.01 -15.91 -4.53
CA ALA A 107 -9.14 -16.47 -3.80
C ALA A 107 -8.67 -16.87 -2.39
N LYS A 108 -8.93 -16.01 -1.42
CA LYS A 108 -8.73 -16.31 -0.01
C LYS A 108 -10.04 -16.66 0.63
N ALA A 109 -10.02 -17.74 1.38
CA ALA A 109 -11.17 -18.18 2.15
C ALA A 109 -11.60 -17.16 3.21
N THR A 110 -10.65 -16.36 3.73
CA THR A 110 -10.92 -15.41 4.80
C THR A 110 -10.08 -14.13 4.60
N PRO A 111 -10.68 -13.03 4.14
CA PRO A 111 -10.01 -11.74 4.08
C PRO A 111 -9.55 -11.26 5.46
N THR A 112 -8.48 -10.48 5.52
CA THR A 112 -8.02 -9.90 6.79
C THR A 112 -9.06 -8.93 7.37
N ARG A 113 -9.10 -8.82 8.69
CA ARG A 113 -10.10 -8.00 9.40
C ARG A 113 -9.55 -6.65 9.87
N ARG A 114 -8.39 -6.23 9.40
CA ARG A 114 -7.75 -5.00 9.86
C ARG A 114 -8.58 -3.74 9.66
N SER A 115 -9.34 -3.68 8.56
CA SER A 115 -10.22 -2.56 8.22
C SER A 115 -11.66 -2.74 8.75
N VAL A 116 -11.90 -3.70 9.65
CA VAL A 116 -13.23 -3.98 10.20
C VAL A 116 -13.29 -3.49 11.65
N ASP A 117 -14.08 -2.47 11.90
CA ASP A 117 -14.28 -1.92 13.24
C ASP A 117 -15.54 -1.04 13.26
N ASP A 118 -16.62 -1.55 13.83
CA ASP A 118 -17.89 -0.82 13.93
C ASP A 118 -17.76 0.51 14.70
N GLY A 119 -16.90 0.55 15.70
CA GLY A 119 -16.68 1.74 16.52
C GLY A 119 -15.92 2.87 15.82
N LYS A 120 -15.29 2.58 14.69
CA LYS A 120 -14.53 3.53 13.86
C LYS A 120 -15.24 3.93 12.59
N VAL A 121 -16.43 3.42 12.37
CA VAL A 121 -17.33 3.88 11.30
C VAL A 121 -18.14 5.04 11.85
N THR A 122 -18.06 6.18 11.14
CA THR A 122 -18.83 7.38 11.46
C THR A 122 -20.17 7.37 10.72
N ASP A 123 -20.57 8.46 10.10
CA ASP A 123 -21.82 8.53 9.31
C ASP A 123 -21.79 7.61 8.09
N HIS A 124 -20.60 7.42 7.51
CA HIS A 124 -20.35 6.55 6.36
C HIS A 124 -19.13 5.67 6.61
N HIS A 125 -19.15 4.46 6.05
CA HIS A 125 -17.99 3.58 6.06
C HIS A 125 -16.97 3.97 4.98
N ALA A 126 -15.82 3.30 4.97
CA ALA A 126 -14.77 3.50 3.98
C ALA A 126 -15.27 3.32 2.53
N LEU A 127 -14.51 3.89 1.59
CA LEU A 127 -14.80 3.77 0.16
C LEU A 127 -14.61 2.33 -0.33
N LEU A 128 -15.65 1.83 -0.99
CA LEU A 128 -15.67 0.51 -1.64
C LEU A 128 -16.19 0.64 -3.06
N VAL A 129 -15.76 -0.26 -3.95
CA VAL A 129 -16.48 -0.48 -5.20
C VAL A 129 -17.75 -1.30 -4.90
N THR A 130 -18.76 -1.12 -5.74
CA THR A 130 -19.98 -1.92 -5.70
C THR A 130 -19.85 -3.14 -6.63
N GLY A 131 -20.85 -3.97 -6.69
CA GLY A 131 -20.92 -5.08 -7.66
C GLY A 131 -21.36 -4.66 -9.07
N GLU A 132 -21.50 -3.37 -9.33
CA GLU A 132 -21.89 -2.86 -10.64
C GLU A 132 -20.69 -2.81 -11.60
N LYS A 133 -20.89 -3.28 -12.82
CA LYS A 133 -19.84 -3.33 -13.84
C LYS A 133 -19.52 -1.91 -14.35
N PRO A 134 -18.26 -1.48 -14.30
CA PRO A 134 -17.88 -0.19 -14.87
C PRO A 134 -17.94 -0.25 -16.39
N LEU A 135 -18.71 0.65 -16.98
CA LEU A 135 -18.86 0.80 -18.44
C LEU A 135 -18.67 2.25 -18.83
N PHE A 136 -17.95 2.48 -19.93
CA PHE A 136 -17.78 3.82 -20.53
C PHE A 136 -17.20 4.86 -19.56
N LEU A 137 -16.18 4.48 -18.83
CA LEU A 137 -15.45 5.39 -17.94
C LEU A 137 -14.53 6.32 -18.74
N SER A 138 -14.46 7.60 -18.34
CA SER A 138 -13.39 8.49 -18.78
C SER A 138 -12.05 7.99 -18.20
N LYS A 139 -10.93 8.50 -18.70
CA LYS A 139 -9.61 8.15 -18.16
C LYS A 139 -9.48 8.51 -16.68
N GLU A 140 -10.01 9.65 -16.28
CA GLU A 140 -10.00 10.12 -14.89
C GLU A 140 -10.88 9.24 -14.01
N ASP A 141 -12.10 8.92 -14.47
CA ASP A 141 -13.03 8.03 -13.77
C ASP A 141 -12.40 6.65 -13.55
N ASP A 142 -11.75 6.13 -14.59
CA ASP A 142 -11.07 4.84 -14.56
C ASP A 142 -9.93 4.81 -13.56
N ILE A 143 -9.10 5.84 -13.49
CA ILE A 143 -8.00 5.97 -12.53
C ILE A 143 -8.53 5.91 -11.09
N ILE A 144 -9.53 6.69 -10.75
CA ILE A 144 -10.08 6.72 -9.39
C ILE A 144 -10.79 5.41 -9.05
N TYR A 145 -11.54 4.83 -9.97
CA TYR A 145 -12.16 3.52 -9.78
C TYR A 145 -11.10 2.43 -9.49
N HIS A 146 -10.03 2.39 -10.29
CA HIS A 146 -8.92 1.44 -10.10
C HIS A 146 -8.18 1.65 -8.78
N MET A 147 -7.99 2.88 -8.34
CA MET A 147 -7.39 3.15 -7.04
C MET A 147 -8.22 2.55 -5.91
N ILE A 148 -9.53 2.72 -5.94
CA ILE A 148 -10.44 2.19 -4.91
C ILE A 148 -10.48 0.66 -4.96
N ALA A 149 -10.64 0.07 -6.14
CA ALA A 149 -10.65 -1.38 -6.32
C ALA A 149 -9.31 -2.01 -5.86
N GLY A 150 -8.19 -1.44 -6.28
CA GLY A 150 -6.86 -1.90 -5.89
C GLY A 150 -6.62 -1.80 -4.38
N ARG A 151 -7.06 -0.72 -3.74
CA ARG A 151 -6.97 -0.59 -2.28
C ARG A 151 -7.80 -1.64 -1.56
N MET A 152 -8.96 -2.01 -2.07
CA MET A 152 -9.75 -3.11 -1.51
C MET A 152 -8.98 -4.43 -1.58
N VAL A 153 -8.36 -4.73 -2.73
CA VAL A 153 -7.53 -5.94 -2.89
C VAL A 153 -6.34 -5.92 -1.94
N GLU A 154 -5.65 -4.79 -1.80
CA GLU A 154 -4.54 -4.64 -0.84
C GLU A 154 -5.00 -4.83 0.60
N ALA A 155 -6.08 -4.14 1.00
CA ALA A 155 -6.56 -4.12 2.38
C ALA A 155 -7.02 -5.49 2.88
N PHE A 156 -7.49 -6.35 1.98
CA PHE A 156 -7.97 -7.71 2.30
C PHE A 156 -7.01 -8.81 1.86
N SER A 157 -5.79 -8.46 1.47
CA SER A 157 -4.71 -9.40 1.18
C SER A 157 -3.93 -9.81 2.43
N GLU A 158 -2.94 -10.69 2.27
CA GLU A 158 -2.04 -11.06 3.36
C GLU A 158 -1.04 -9.96 3.66
N LYS A 159 -0.48 -10.01 4.87
CA LYS A 159 0.65 -9.17 5.27
C LYS A 159 1.85 -9.45 4.37
N CYS A 160 2.66 -8.43 4.16
CA CYS A 160 3.96 -8.60 3.54
C CYS A 160 4.97 -9.04 4.61
N VAL A 161 5.73 -10.08 4.32
CA VAL A 161 6.79 -10.58 5.21
C VAL A 161 8.13 -10.38 4.53
N LYS A 162 9.06 -9.73 5.24
CA LYS A 162 10.42 -9.44 4.78
C LYS A 162 11.44 -9.95 5.77
N ASP A 163 12.57 -10.39 5.27
CA ASP A 163 13.79 -10.53 6.07
C ASP A 163 14.60 -9.24 5.91
N VAL A 164 14.85 -8.58 7.02
CA VAL A 164 15.72 -7.40 7.07
C VAL A 164 17.05 -7.81 7.69
N THR A 165 18.13 -7.63 6.93
CA THR A 165 19.49 -7.90 7.37
C THR A 165 20.23 -6.58 7.56
N ALA A 166 20.78 -6.37 8.73
CA ALA A 166 21.69 -5.27 9.02
C ALA A 166 23.09 -5.84 9.24
N VAL A 167 24.05 -5.34 8.47
CA VAL A 167 25.45 -5.73 8.57
C VAL A 167 26.26 -4.51 8.97
N THR A 168 27.02 -4.63 10.07
CA THR A 168 27.99 -3.64 10.50
C THR A 168 29.39 -4.17 10.19
N ALA A 169 30.17 -3.35 9.49
CA ALA A 169 31.57 -3.66 9.16
C ALA A 169 32.48 -2.54 9.62
N GLU A 170 33.71 -2.90 9.94
CA GLU A 170 34.78 -1.97 10.29
C GLU A 170 35.90 -2.04 9.27
N CYS A 171 36.36 -0.86 8.82
CA CYS A 171 37.52 -0.74 7.95
C CYS A 171 38.35 0.46 8.39
N ALA A 172 39.62 0.23 8.69
CA ALA A 172 40.56 1.27 9.12
C ALA A 172 40.05 2.13 10.31
N GLY A 173 39.39 1.52 11.29
CA GLY A 173 38.81 2.19 12.45
C GLY A 173 37.50 2.96 12.16
N VAL A 174 36.93 2.79 10.98
CA VAL A 174 35.65 3.42 10.59
C VAL A 174 34.56 2.36 10.49
N GLU A 175 33.45 2.62 11.14
CA GLU A 175 32.28 1.75 11.16
C GLU A 175 31.31 2.08 10.02
N PHE A 176 30.85 1.05 9.31
CA PHE A 176 29.86 1.15 8.23
C PHE A 176 28.69 0.23 8.54
N THR A 177 27.47 0.72 8.31
CA THR A 177 26.26 -0.10 8.43
C THR A 177 25.56 -0.17 7.08
N VAL A 178 25.24 -1.39 6.64
CA VAL A 178 24.46 -1.66 5.43
C VAL A 178 23.20 -2.40 5.84
N LYS A 179 22.07 -1.98 5.33
CA LYS A 179 20.78 -2.65 5.51
C LYS A 179 20.27 -3.15 4.17
N GLY A 180 19.87 -4.40 4.13
CA GLY A 180 19.18 -5.01 3.01
C GLY A 180 17.87 -5.66 3.44
N SER A 181 16.93 -5.79 2.51
CA SER A 181 15.70 -6.51 2.77
C SER A 181 15.34 -7.42 1.61
N VAL A 182 14.86 -8.62 1.95
CA VAL A 182 14.36 -9.60 0.99
C VAL A 182 12.91 -9.90 1.32
N ILE A 183 12.04 -9.75 0.33
CA ILE A 183 10.62 -10.09 0.46
C ILE A 183 10.49 -11.60 0.42
N ARG A 184 9.97 -12.20 1.48
CA ARG A 184 9.63 -13.62 1.55
C ARG A 184 8.22 -13.91 1.08
N GLN A 185 7.29 -13.07 1.49
CA GLN A 185 5.89 -13.13 1.11
C GLN A 185 5.45 -11.73 0.73
N ALA A 186 5.13 -11.52 -0.54
CA ALA A 186 4.74 -10.20 -1.02
C ALA A 186 3.40 -9.72 -0.42
N GLY A 187 2.45 -10.65 -0.23
CA GLY A 187 1.15 -10.31 0.33
C GLY A 187 0.47 -9.19 -0.47
N TRP A 188 0.05 -8.15 0.21
CA TRP A 188 -0.62 -6.99 -0.40
C TRP A 188 0.26 -6.22 -1.40
N ARG A 189 1.57 -6.29 -1.27
CA ARG A 189 2.49 -5.62 -2.21
C ARG A 189 2.52 -6.25 -3.60
N ALA A 190 1.96 -7.43 -3.77
CA ALA A 190 1.82 -8.08 -5.09
C ALA A 190 0.66 -7.51 -5.92
N VAL A 191 -0.12 -6.57 -5.39
CA VAL A 191 -1.26 -5.96 -6.10
C VAL A 191 -0.79 -4.97 -7.16
N TYR A 192 0.34 -4.31 -6.93
CA TYR A 192 0.96 -3.35 -7.86
C TYR A 192 2.40 -3.71 -8.20
#